data_54a70af173cd51722707f041db3f50ea
#
_entry.id   54a70af173cd51722707f041db3f50ea
#
_cell.length_a   1.000
_cell.length_b   1.000
_cell.length_c   1.000
_cell.angle_alpha   90.00
_cell.angle_beta   90.00
_cell.angle_gamma   90.00
#
_symmetry.space_group_name_H-M   'P 1'
#
loop_
_entity.id
_entity.type
_entity.pdbx_description
1 polymer ?
#
loop_
_entity_poly.entity_id
_entity_poly.type
_entity_poly.pdbx_seq_one_letter_code
_entity_poly.pdbx_strand_id
1 'polypeptide(L)'
;MIRKIIIFTSFLLFVLGTVAAQTINKVEPLFWWAGMRNPELQLMVYGDHISEYHPVINEPGVYLKSCVTVDSPNYLILYLDLSQAHSGTFDITFVNGEKKFVYAYELKERKESTDDIQGYDSSDVLYLIMPDRFANGDQSNDQISMSTEYVMDRSKPGARHGGDLKGIEDHLDYFVDLGVTAIWLNPVLENDGKGGSYHGYFSTDMFHVDRRLGSNEDYLRLINKAHQKGLRVVMDMIFNHIGANHPWVLDVPSKDWFNVSPSKRGNHAKAIFYDNYASTYDSEVMKYAGFGIDLNQANPHVGKYLIQNSIWWIEYARIDAIRQDTYP
;
A
#
# COMPACT_ATOMS: atom_id res chain seq x y z
N MET A 1 -1.43 82.94 12.11
CA MET A 1 -0.62 82.04 11.26
C MET A 1 -0.40 80.73 12.05
N ILE A 2 -1.16 79.71 11.75
CA ILE A 2 -1.10 78.39 12.43
C ILE A 2 -0.44 77.43 11.46
N ARG A 3 0.78 76.98 11.76
CA ARG A 3 1.50 75.94 11.00
C ARG A 3 0.90 74.58 11.33
N LYS A 4 0.31 73.89 10.32
CA LYS A 4 -0.07 72.48 10.39
C LYS A 4 1.19 71.63 10.20
N ILE A 5 1.53 70.84 11.20
CA ILE A 5 2.55 69.79 11.12
C ILE A 5 1.85 68.52 10.62
N ILE A 6 2.23 68.02 9.44
CA ILE A 6 1.78 66.74 8.89
C ILE A 6 2.79 65.70 9.33
N ILE A 7 2.37 64.79 10.21
CA ILE A 7 3.14 63.61 10.64
C ILE A 7 2.84 62.50 9.60
N PHE A 8 3.86 62.12 8.82
CA PHE A 8 3.79 60.95 7.94
C PHE A 8 4.15 59.70 8.78
N THR A 9 3.17 58.89 9.12
CA THR A 9 3.39 57.60 9.76
C THR A 9 3.55 56.54 8.65
N SER A 10 4.79 56.12 8.40
CA SER A 10 5.07 54.98 7.52
C SER A 10 4.68 53.68 8.23
N PHE A 11 3.62 53.08 7.72
CA PHE A 11 3.21 51.74 8.14
C PHE A 11 4.06 50.72 7.37
N LEU A 12 5.05 50.12 8.06
CA LEU A 12 5.83 49.00 7.52
C LEU A 12 5.00 47.72 7.65
N LEU A 13 4.38 47.29 6.55
CA LEU A 13 3.72 45.97 6.50
C LEU A 13 4.80 44.89 6.50
N PHE A 14 4.97 44.25 7.64
CA PHE A 14 5.69 42.98 7.73
C PHE A 14 4.76 41.89 7.19
N VAL A 15 4.99 41.46 5.94
CA VAL A 15 4.39 40.24 5.43
C VAL A 15 5.14 39.08 6.09
N LEU A 16 4.60 38.55 7.17
CA LEU A 16 4.99 37.27 7.73
C LEU A 16 4.54 36.19 6.74
N GLY A 17 5.41 35.85 5.81
CA GLY A 17 5.23 34.65 5.02
C GLY A 17 5.27 33.46 5.97
N THR A 18 4.15 32.77 6.15
CA THR A 18 4.12 31.45 6.79
C THR A 18 4.89 30.50 5.88
N VAL A 19 6.15 30.24 6.20
CA VAL A 19 6.87 29.11 5.62
C VAL A 19 6.13 27.86 6.11
N ALA A 20 5.37 27.23 5.21
CA ALA A 20 4.80 25.94 5.50
C ALA A 20 5.96 25.01 5.90
N ALA A 21 5.86 24.36 7.05
CA ALA A 21 6.84 23.38 7.48
C ALA A 21 6.85 22.25 6.46
N GLN A 22 8.03 21.88 5.96
CA GLN A 22 8.17 20.70 5.09
C GLN A 22 7.68 19.48 5.85
N THR A 23 6.78 18.72 5.23
CA THR A 23 6.23 17.50 5.82
C THR A 23 6.42 16.32 4.90
N ILE A 24 6.75 15.16 5.48
CA ILE A 24 6.64 13.89 4.79
C ILE A 24 5.17 13.45 4.86
N ASN A 25 4.63 13.14 3.70
CA ASN A 25 3.25 12.70 3.60
C ASN A 25 3.15 11.19 3.81
N LYS A 26 4.19 10.43 3.37
CA LYS A 26 4.19 8.98 3.46
C LYS A 26 5.61 8.40 3.40
N VAL A 27 5.84 7.34 4.17
CA VAL A 27 7.02 6.48 4.05
C VAL A 27 6.53 5.04 3.95
N GLU A 28 7.00 4.31 2.96
CA GLU A 28 6.64 2.90 2.74
C GLU A 28 7.88 2.02 2.58
N PRO A 29 7.90 0.84 3.25
CA PRO A 29 6.90 0.30 4.19
C PRO A 29 6.68 1.19 5.41
N LEU A 30 5.51 1.07 6.07
CA LEU A 30 5.14 1.90 7.24
C LEU A 30 6.11 1.73 8.43
N PHE A 31 6.65 0.54 8.57
CA PHE A 31 7.69 0.12 9.50
C PHE A 31 8.32 -1.17 8.95
N TRP A 32 9.41 -1.63 9.56
CA TRP A 32 10.07 -2.87 9.17
C TRP A 32 10.49 -3.68 10.40
N TRP A 33 11.27 -4.73 10.21
CA TRP A 33 11.77 -5.57 11.29
C TRP A 33 13.29 -5.64 11.26
N ALA A 34 13.90 -5.57 12.44
CA ALA A 34 15.28 -5.97 12.63
C ALA A 34 15.42 -7.49 12.50
N GLY A 35 16.61 -7.97 12.12
CA GLY A 35 16.89 -9.41 12.02
C GLY A 35 16.29 -10.11 10.80
N MET A 36 15.85 -9.38 9.79
CA MET A 36 15.41 -9.98 8.52
C MET A 36 16.59 -10.66 7.81
N ARG A 37 16.34 -11.82 7.18
CA ARG A 37 17.36 -12.56 6.45
C ARG A 37 18.01 -11.75 5.32
N ASN A 38 17.22 -10.96 4.60
CA ASN A 38 17.73 -9.93 3.70
C ASN A 38 17.77 -8.61 4.48
N PRO A 39 18.96 -8.09 4.82
CA PRO A 39 19.07 -6.88 5.62
C PRO A 39 18.84 -5.59 4.82
N GLU A 40 18.68 -5.67 3.51
CA GLU A 40 18.47 -4.49 2.68
C GLU A 40 17.00 -4.08 2.68
N LEU A 41 16.73 -2.85 3.14
CA LEU A 41 15.42 -2.22 3.12
C LEU A 41 15.39 -1.07 2.11
N GLN A 42 14.40 -1.08 1.22
CA GLN A 42 14.03 0.07 0.41
C GLN A 42 12.93 0.85 1.13
N LEU A 43 13.15 2.13 1.36
CA LEU A 43 12.10 3.06 1.79
C LEU A 43 11.73 3.98 0.63
N MET A 44 10.46 4.05 0.33
CA MET A 44 9.89 5.05 -0.57
C MET A 44 9.32 6.20 0.26
N VAL A 45 9.93 7.35 0.14
CA VAL A 45 9.54 8.58 0.86
C VAL A 45 8.79 9.48 -0.10
N TYR A 46 7.59 9.92 0.29
CA TYR A 46 6.78 10.87 -0.45
C TYR A 46 6.53 12.14 0.36
N GLY A 47 6.80 13.28 -0.23
CA GLY A 47 6.59 14.60 0.35
C GLY A 47 6.88 15.69 -0.66
N ASP A 48 6.35 16.89 -0.45
CA ASP A 48 6.54 18.01 -1.36
C ASP A 48 8.03 18.33 -1.53
N HIS A 49 8.54 18.26 -2.77
CA HIS A 49 9.95 18.50 -3.12
C HIS A 49 10.97 17.75 -2.24
N ILE A 50 10.64 16.52 -1.77
CA ILE A 50 11.51 15.75 -0.87
C ILE A 50 12.86 15.41 -1.51
N SER A 51 12.94 15.32 -2.85
CA SER A 51 14.18 15.02 -3.57
C SER A 51 15.27 16.09 -3.42
N GLU A 52 14.91 17.29 -2.96
CA GLU A 52 15.87 18.37 -2.67
C GLU A 52 16.60 18.16 -1.34
N TYR A 53 16.18 17.21 -0.54
CA TYR A 53 16.75 16.94 0.80
C TYR A 53 17.68 15.73 0.78
N HIS A 54 18.72 15.81 1.58
CA HIS A 54 19.66 14.72 1.82
C HIS A 54 19.32 14.01 3.14
N PRO A 55 19.02 12.70 3.12
CA PRO A 55 18.77 11.94 4.33
C PRO A 55 20.09 11.67 5.08
N VAL A 56 20.06 11.88 6.39
CA VAL A 56 21.16 11.59 7.31
C VAL A 56 20.61 10.68 8.41
N ILE A 57 21.27 9.55 8.63
CA ILE A 57 20.93 8.57 9.66
C ILE A 57 22.16 8.38 10.54
N ASN A 58 22.02 8.57 11.85
CA ASN A 58 23.08 8.42 12.83
C ASN A 58 22.81 7.27 13.82
N GLU A 59 21.90 6.37 13.48
CA GLU A 59 21.56 5.21 14.32
C GLU A 59 22.60 4.10 14.16
N PRO A 60 23.19 3.58 15.26
CA PRO A 60 24.09 2.44 15.19
C PRO A 60 23.41 1.21 14.56
N GLY A 61 24.08 0.61 13.58
CA GLY A 61 23.58 -0.56 12.88
C GLY A 61 22.63 -0.29 11.72
N VAL A 62 22.25 0.97 11.50
CA VAL A 62 21.44 1.39 10.35
C VAL A 62 22.30 2.21 9.39
N TYR A 63 22.55 1.71 8.19
CA TYR A 63 23.45 2.38 7.23
C TYR A 63 22.71 2.76 5.96
N LEU A 64 22.76 4.03 5.59
CA LEU A 64 22.27 4.49 4.29
C LEU A 64 23.23 4.04 3.19
N LYS A 65 22.84 3.06 2.38
CA LYS A 65 23.62 2.55 1.24
C LYS A 65 23.55 3.47 0.03
N SER A 66 22.35 3.93 -0.29
CA SER A 66 22.12 4.86 -1.38
C SER A 66 20.82 5.62 -1.19
N CYS A 67 20.78 6.79 -1.84
CA CYS A 67 19.61 7.65 -1.94
C CYS A 67 19.39 7.92 -3.42
N VAL A 68 18.22 7.57 -3.95
CA VAL A 68 17.89 7.67 -5.37
C VAL A 68 16.77 8.69 -5.55
N THR A 69 17.03 9.71 -6.37
CA THR A 69 16.00 10.61 -6.89
C THR A 69 15.39 10.00 -8.14
N VAL A 70 14.09 10.22 -8.34
CA VAL A 70 13.33 9.77 -9.51
C VAL A 70 12.84 11.00 -10.30
N ASP A 71 12.05 10.82 -11.35
CA ASP A 71 11.62 11.94 -12.20
C ASP A 71 10.74 12.96 -11.46
N SER A 72 9.87 12.50 -10.55
CA SER A 72 9.08 13.41 -9.71
C SER A 72 9.92 13.92 -8.53
N PRO A 73 9.95 15.24 -8.29
CA PRO A 73 10.67 15.82 -7.16
C PRO A 73 10.06 15.44 -5.80
N ASN A 74 8.87 14.88 -5.78
CA ASN A 74 8.13 14.54 -4.57
C ASN A 74 8.42 13.14 -4.05
N TYR A 75 9.31 12.39 -4.71
CA TYR A 75 9.72 11.05 -4.27
C TYR A 75 11.22 10.97 -4.04
N LEU A 76 11.58 10.20 -3.04
CA LEU A 76 12.95 9.84 -2.71
C LEU A 76 13.00 8.37 -2.30
N ILE A 77 13.92 7.60 -2.87
CA ILE A 77 14.06 6.19 -2.54
C ILE A 77 15.36 5.98 -1.78
N LEU A 78 15.26 5.47 -0.56
CA LEU A 78 16.38 5.16 0.31
C LEU A 78 16.62 3.66 0.34
N TYR A 79 17.86 3.24 0.22
CA TYR A 79 18.29 1.88 0.47
C TYR A 79 19.11 1.84 1.75
N LEU A 80 18.61 1.10 2.73
CA LEU A 80 19.25 0.94 4.03
C LEU A 80 19.82 -0.47 4.17
N ASP A 81 20.95 -0.58 4.85
CA ASP A 81 21.49 -1.84 5.35
C ASP A 81 21.16 -1.93 6.85
N LEU A 82 20.42 -2.95 7.22
CA LEU A 82 19.96 -3.24 8.58
C LEU A 82 20.67 -4.44 9.20
N SER A 83 21.79 -4.89 8.63
CA SER A 83 22.48 -6.12 9.07
C SER A 83 22.93 -6.11 10.53
N GLN A 84 23.10 -4.93 11.11
CA GLN A 84 23.51 -4.71 12.50
C GLN A 84 22.45 -3.94 13.30
N ALA A 85 21.26 -3.71 12.70
CA ALA A 85 20.21 -2.94 13.34
C ALA A 85 19.52 -3.74 14.46
N HIS A 86 19.10 -3.03 15.50
CA HIS A 86 18.25 -3.55 16.55
C HIS A 86 16.83 -2.99 16.41
N SER A 87 15.87 -3.66 17.05
CA SER A 87 14.50 -3.13 17.14
C SER A 87 14.48 -1.83 17.96
N GLY A 88 13.65 -0.89 17.53
CA GLY A 88 13.51 0.44 18.11
C GLY A 88 13.10 1.46 17.07
N THR A 89 13.05 2.72 17.46
CA THR A 89 12.76 3.84 16.56
C THR A 89 14.03 4.61 16.31
N PHE A 90 14.34 4.92 15.07
CA PHE A 90 15.47 5.76 14.70
C PHE A 90 15.04 6.95 13.85
N ASP A 91 15.83 8.01 13.91
CA ASP A 91 15.58 9.25 13.21
C ASP A 91 16.25 9.28 11.83
N ILE A 92 15.46 9.59 10.81
CA ILE A 92 15.95 9.98 9.48
C ILE A 92 15.86 11.51 9.41
N THR A 93 17.01 12.18 9.45
CA THR A 93 17.08 13.64 9.33
C THR A 93 17.23 14.03 7.86
N PHE A 94 16.30 14.79 7.34
CA PHE A 94 16.32 15.33 5.98
C PHE A 94 16.86 16.77 6.00
N VAL A 95 17.93 17.04 5.24
CA VAL A 95 18.66 18.30 5.25
C VAL A 95 18.72 18.92 3.85
N ASN A 96 18.36 20.22 3.73
CA ASN A 96 18.54 21.04 2.55
C ASN A 96 19.04 22.43 2.98
N GLY A 97 20.35 22.65 2.91
CA GLY A 97 21.00 23.85 3.45
C GLY A 97 20.75 24.02 4.93
N GLU A 98 20.12 25.14 5.32
CA GLU A 98 19.75 25.41 6.71
C GLU A 98 18.43 24.73 7.14
N LYS A 99 17.64 24.27 6.16
CA LYS A 99 16.37 23.58 6.43
C LYS A 99 16.63 22.14 6.84
N LYS A 100 16.01 21.72 7.92
CA LYS A 100 16.05 20.32 8.37
C LYS A 100 14.75 19.94 9.05
N PHE A 101 14.37 18.68 8.91
CA PHE A 101 13.29 18.06 9.67
C PHE A 101 13.60 16.57 9.88
N VAL A 102 12.89 15.95 10.80
CA VAL A 102 13.15 14.57 11.23
C VAL A 102 11.89 13.74 11.00
N TYR A 103 12.10 12.53 10.51
CA TYR A 103 11.10 11.47 10.45
C TYR A 103 11.56 10.30 11.31
N ALA A 104 10.76 9.92 12.29
CA ALA A 104 11.03 8.77 13.15
C ALA A 104 10.53 7.50 12.46
N TYR A 105 11.41 6.53 12.20
CA TYR A 105 11.09 5.27 11.56
C TYR A 105 11.24 4.09 12.54
N GLU A 106 10.26 3.19 12.56
CA GLU A 106 10.21 2.07 13.49
C GLU A 106 10.78 0.79 12.87
N LEU A 107 11.69 0.13 13.62
CA LEU A 107 12.07 -1.26 13.40
C LEU A 107 11.51 -2.11 14.53
N LYS A 108 10.60 -3.01 14.21
CA LYS A 108 10.04 -3.94 15.17
C LYS A 108 10.99 -5.11 15.41
N GLU A 109 10.83 -5.77 16.55
CA GLU A 109 11.43 -7.06 16.79
C GLU A 109 10.71 -8.11 15.93
N ARG A 110 11.49 -8.93 15.22
CA ARG A 110 10.94 -9.99 14.40
C ARG A 110 10.54 -11.18 15.27
N LYS A 111 9.34 -11.67 15.09
CA LYS A 111 8.91 -12.94 15.69
C LYS A 111 9.60 -14.08 14.93
N GLU A 112 10.53 -14.77 15.58
CA GLU A 112 11.31 -15.84 14.94
C GLU A 112 10.48 -17.11 14.66
N SER A 113 9.54 -17.47 15.58
CA SER A 113 8.67 -18.61 15.38
C SER A 113 7.69 -18.38 14.23
N THR A 114 7.55 -19.38 13.38
CA THR A 114 6.57 -19.44 12.28
C THR A 114 5.48 -20.49 12.55
N ASP A 115 5.33 -20.94 13.80
CA ASP A 115 4.38 -21.99 14.16
C ASP A 115 2.92 -21.61 13.89
N ASP A 116 2.64 -20.32 13.82
CA ASP A 116 1.35 -19.73 13.48
C ASP A 116 1.15 -19.47 11.96
N ILE A 117 2.19 -19.71 11.14
CA ILE A 117 2.10 -19.66 9.67
C ILE A 117 2.25 -21.08 9.15
N GLN A 118 1.13 -21.70 8.78
CA GLN A 118 1.13 -23.11 8.43
C GLN A 118 1.30 -23.38 6.93
N GLY A 119 1.09 -22.36 6.08
CA GLY A 119 0.96 -22.56 4.65
C GLY A 119 -0.32 -23.36 4.32
N TYR A 120 -0.44 -23.84 3.09
CA TYR A 120 -1.48 -24.77 2.68
C TYR A 120 -0.94 -25.81 1.70
N ASP A 121 -1.64 -26.94 1.58
CA ASP A 121 -1.25 -28.02 0.68
C ASP A 121 -2.49 -28.67 0.01
N SER A 122 -2.27 -29.79 -0.69
CA SER A 122 -3.32 -30.48 -1.45
C SER A 122 -4.42 -31.12 -0.59
N SER A 123 -4.26 -31.15 0.73
CA SER A 123 -5.30 -31.63 1.65
C SER A 123 -6.26 -30.52 2.09
N ASP A 124 -5.95 -29.27 1.78
CA ASP A 124 -6.75 -28.14 2.18
C ASP A 124 -7.97 -27.91 1.27
N VAL A 125 -9.06 -27.49 1.90
CA VAL A 125 -10.28 -27.02 1.23
C VAL A 125 -10.32 -25.50 1.31
N LEU A 126 -10.06 -24.87 0.17
CA LEU A 126 -9.98 -23.40 0.06
C LEU A 126 -11.34 -22.80 -0.30
N TYR A 127 -11.84 -21.86 0.48
CA TYR A 127 -13.10 -21.16 0.25
C TYR A 127 -12.86 -19.68 -0.08
N LEU A 128 -13.26 -19.26 -1.27
CA LEU A 128 -13.18 -17.86 -1.69
C LEU A 128 -14.31 -17.03 -1.08
N ILE A 129 -13.95 -15.91 -0.47
CA ILE A 129 -14.88 -14.93 0.09
C ILE A 129 -14.68 -13.58 -0.60
N MET A 130 -15.76 -13.00 -1.10
CA MET A 130 -15.80 -11.57 -1.44
C MET A 130 -16.36 -10.82 -0.23
N PRO A 131 -15.52 -10.10 0.55
CA PRO A 131 -15.93 -9.50 1.82
C PRO A 131 -17.18 -8.65 1.71
N ASP A 132 -17.23 -7.74 0.75
CA ASP A 132 -18.37 -6.84 0.51
C ASP A 132 -19.72 -7.57 0.33
N ARG A 133 -19.68 -8.84 -0.11
CA ARG A 133 -20.87 -9.64 -0.44
C ARG A 133 -21.23 -10.70 0.60
N PHE A 134 -20.39 -10.88 1.62
CA PHE A 134 -20.57 -11.98 2.55
C PHE A 134 -21.49 -11.60 3.72
N ALA A 135 -21.04 -10.78 4.64
CA ALA A 135 -21.80 -10.34 5.80
C ALA A 135 -21.34 -8.96 6.28
N ASN A 136 -22.28 -8.14 6.70
CA ASN A 136 -22.03 -6.83 7.31
C ASN A 136 -22.03 -7.01 8.83
N GLY A 137 -20.87 -6.86 9.47
CA GLY A 137 -20.70 -6.96 10.92
C GLY A 137 -20.59 -5.60 11.60
N ASP A 138 -20.20 -4.56 10.84
CA ASP A 138 -20.06 -3.19 11.32
C ASP A 138 -20.66 -2.18 10.34
N GLN A 139 -21.89 -1.75 10.61
CA GLN A 139 -22.58 -0.77 9.76
C GLN A 139 -21.96 0.64 9.82
N SER A 140 -21.06 0.92 10.75
CA SER A 140 -20.43 2.25 10.87
C SER A 140 -19.39 2.50 9.76
N ASN A 141 -18.86 1.44 9.14
CA ASN A 141 -17.89 1.51 8.07
C ASN A 141 -18.49 1.45 6.64
N ASP A 142 -19.80 1.26 6.51
CA ASP A 142 -20.50 1.11 5.22
C ASP A 142 -20.20 2.25 4.23
N GLN A 143 -19.93 3.45 4.72
CA GLN A 143 -19.69 4.64 3.92
C GLN A 143 -18.54 5.47 4.45
N ILE A 144 -17.67 5.91 3.54
CA ILE A 144 -16.58 6.84 3.84
C ILE A 144 -16.73 8.13 3.02
N SER A 145 -16.42 9.26 3.65
CA SER A 145 -16.71 10.59 3.10
C SER A 145 -15.89 11.01 1.88
N MET A 146 -14.86 10.27 1.49
CA MET A 146 -13.92 10.63 0.42
C MET A 146 -13.84 9.64 -0.73
N SER A 147 -14.75 8.66 -0.77
CA SER A 147 -14.79 7.70 -1.87
C SER A 147 -15.40 8.30 -3.13
N THR A 148 -14.82 7.98 -4.28
CA THR A 148 -15.40 8.28 -5.59
C THR A 148 -16.45 7.25 -6.00
N GLU A 149 -16.62 6.21 -5.21
CA GLU A 149 -17.58 5.13 -5.45
C GLU A 149 -19.02 5.52 -5.13
N TYR A 150 -19.91 4.70 -5.66
CA TYR A 150 -21.33 4.78 -5.34
C TYR A 150 -21.58 4.52 -3.84
N VAL A 151 -22.55 5.20 -3.32
CA VAL A 151 -23.16 4.88 -2.02
C VAL A 151 -23.54 3.40 -1.99
N MET A 152 -23.42 2.77 -0.82
CA MET A 152 -23.86 1.40 -0.60
C MET A 152 -25.31 1.22 -1.11
N ASP A 153 -25.53 0.26 -1.98
CA ASP A 153 -26.86 -0.01 -2.56
C ASP A 153 -26.99 -1.49 -2.95
N ARG A 154 -27.56 -2.28 -2.08
CA ARG A 154 -27.75 -3.73 -2.29
C ARG A 154 -28.66 -4.07 -3.47
N SER A 155 -29.44 -3.12 -3.99
CA SER A 155 -30.26 -3.33 -5.17
C SER A 155 -29.48 -3.28 -6.48
N LYS A 156 -28.26 -2.75 -6.44
CA LYS A 156 -27.38 -2.59 -7.61
C LYS A 156 -26.20 -3.56 -7.55
N PRO A 157 -26.08 -4.50 -8.51
CA PRO A 157 -24.98 -5.46 -8.51
C PRO A 157 -23.59 -4.83 -8.53
N GLY A 158 -23.40 -3.66 -9.13
CA GLY A 158 -22.13 -2.95 -9.22
C GLY A 158 -21.81 -2.06 -8.02
N ALA A 159 -22.76 -1.82 -7.10
CA ALA A 159 -22.54 -1.04 -5.91
C ALA A 159 -21.97 -1.89 -4.76
N ARG A 160 -21.46 -1.27 -3.72
CA ARG A 160 -21.09 -1.95 -2.48
C ARG A 160 -22.33 -2.41 -1.72
N HIS A 161 -22.22 -3.54 -1.02
CA HIS A 161 -23.28 -4.13 -0.22
C HIS A 161 -23.01 -4.11 1.28
N GLY A 162 -21.85 -3.62 1.70
CA GLY A 162 -21.51 -3.37 3.09
C GLY A 162 -21.05 -4.60 3.88
N GLY A 163 -20.65 -5.69 3.21
CA GLY A 163 -19.95 -6.77 3.88
C GLY A 163 -18.53 -6.36 4.25
N ASP A 164 -18.02 -6.89 5.38
CA ASP A 164 -16.77 -6.45 5.99
C ASP A 164 -16.01 -7.59 6.71
N LEU A 165 -14.82 -7.28 7.24
CA LEU A 165 -13.99 -8.24 7.99
C LEU A 165 -14.66 -8.70 9.28
N LYS A 166 -15.42 -7.83 9.93
CA LYS A 166 -16.15 -8.18 11.15
C LYS A 166 -17.27 -9.18 10.86
N GLY A 167 -17.98 -9.01 9.75
CA GLY A 167 -18.99 -9.97 9.31
C GLY A 167 -18.39 -11.35 9.01
N ILE A 168 -17.19 -11.41 8.42
CA ILE A 168 -16.48 -12.67 8.22
C ILE A 168 -16.05 -13.27 9.56
N GLU A 169 -15.49 -12.45 10.45
CA GLU A 169 -15.07 -12.86 11.80
C GLU A 169 -16.22 -13.51 12.59
N ASP A 170 -17.41 -12.92 12.51
CA ASP A 170 -18.60 -13.42 13.23
C ASP A 170 -19.14 -14.75 12.69
N HIS A 171 -18.69 -15.15 11.48
CA HIS A 171 -19.16 -16.37 10.82
C HIS A 171 -18.05 -17.41 10.61
N LEU A 172 -16.94 -17.34 11.34
CA LEU A 172 -15.84 -18.30 11.18
C LEU A 172 -16.30 -19.75 11.46
N ASP A 173 -17.25 -19.96 12.38
CA ASP A 173 -17.79 -21.30 12.68
C ASP A 173 -18.52 -21.91 11.47
N TYR A 174 -19.15 -21.10 10.64
CA TYR A 174 -19.77 -21.56 9.40
C TYR A 174 -18.77 -22.28 8.48
N PHE A 175 -17.54 -21.73 8.34
CA PHE A 175 -16.51 -22.37 7.52
C PHE A 175 -15.99 -23.66 8.13
N VAL A 176 -15.82 -23.70 9.44
CA VAL A 176 -15.42 -24.90 10.17
C VAL A 176 -16.47 -26.00 10.00
N ASP A 177 -17.75 -25.68 10.23
CA ASP A 177 -18.87 -26.62 10.10
C ASP A 177 -19.01 -27.13 8.66
N LEU A 178 -18.67 -26.32 7.67
CA LEU A 178 -18.65 -26.69 6.25
C LEU A 178 -17.47 -27.61 5.88
N GLY A 179 -16.47 -27.74 6.76
CA GLY A 179 -15.24 -28.51 6.51
C GLY A 179 -14.19 -27.75 5.69
N VAL A 180 -14.27 -26.41 5.64
CA VAL A 180 -13.25 -25.56 5.04
C VAL A 180 -12.04 -25.51 5.96
N THR A 181 -10.84 -25.55 5.39
CA THR A 181 -9.57 -25.48 6.14
C THR A 181 -8.79 -24.18 5.84
N ALA A 182 -9.11 -23.51 4.75
CA ALA A 182 -8.48 -22.25 4.37
C ALA A 182 -9.50 -21.29 3.77
N ILE A 183 -9.44 -20.01 4.16
CA ILE A 183 -10.25 -18.94 3.57
C ILE A 183 -9.36 -18.03 2.74
N TRP A 184 -9.82 -17.74 1.53
CA TRP A 184 -9.21 -16.79 0.62
C TRP A 184 -10.14 -15.59 0.45
N LEU A 185 -9.73 -14.44 0.96
CA LEU A 185 -10.47 -13.19 0.79
C LEU A 185 -10.07 -12.52 -0.53
N ASN A 186 -11.04 -12.02 -1.30
CA ASN A 186 -10.76 -11.02 -2.33
C ASN A 186 -9.92 -9.89 -1.71
N PRO A 187 -9.17 -9.11 -2.51
CA PRO A 187 -8.26 -8.13 -1.96
C PRO A 187 -8.91 -7.22 -0.93
N VAL A 188 -8.28 -7.14 0.23
CA VAL A 188 -8.77 -6.36 1.39
C VAL A 188 -8.13 -4.98 1.49
N LEU A 189 -7.18 -4.66 0.63
CA LEU A 189 -6.45 -3.40 0.66
C LEU A 189 -7.33 -2.22 0.24
N GLU A 190 -6.98 -1.02 0.72
CA GLU A 190 -7.67 0.23 0.38
C GLU A 190 -7.89 0.32 -1.14
N ASN A 191 -9.11 0.58 -1.53
CA ASN A 191 -9.57 0.40 -2.88
C ASN A 191 -10.55 1.48 -3.25
N ASP A 192 -10.30 2.21 -4.33
CA ASP A 192 -11.22 3.23 -4.81
C ASP A 192 -11.23 3.25 -6.34
N GLY A 193 -12.40 3.10 -6.90
CA GLY A 193 -12.58 3.06 -8.34
C GLY A 193 -13.98 3.51 -8.75
N LYS A 194 -14.03 4.45 -9.65
CA LYS A 194 -15.30 4.96 -10.20
C LYS A 194 -16.06 3.83 -10.89
N GLY A 195 -17.20 3.46 -10.33
CA GLY A 195 -18.10 2.48 -10.93
C GLY A 195 -17.95 1.06 -10.40
N GLY A 196 -17.48 0.87 -9.18
CA GLY A 196 -17.56 -0.40 -8.48
C GLY A 196 -16.22 -1.05 -8.21
N SER A 197 -15.57 -0.67 -7.12
CA SER A 197 -14.37 -1.32 -6.60
C SER A 197 -14.68 -2.32 -5.47
N TYR A 198 -15.94 -2.70 -5.31
CA TYR A 198 -16.41 -3.64 -4.29
C TYR A 198 -15.66 -4.98 -4.28
N HIS A 199 -15.08 -5.34 -5.41
CA HIS A 199 -14.32 -6.59 -5.59
C HIS A 199 -12.88 -6.53 -5.06
N GLY A 200 -12.34 -5.34 -4.74
CA GLY A 200 -11.01 -5.17 -4.16
C GLY A 200 -9.82 -5.03 -5.13
N TYR A 201 -10.02 -5.19 -6.45
CA TYR A 201 -8.91 -5.26 -7.42
C TYR A 201 -8.42 -3.90 -7.95
N PHE A 202 -8.83 -2.77 -7.37
CA PHE A 202 -8.35 -1.43 -7.74
C PHE A 202 -7.65 -0.75 -6.56
N SER A 203 -6.59 -1.39 -6.06
CA SER A 203 -5.85 -0.92 -4.90
C SER A 203 -5.35 0.52 -5.07
N THR A 204 -5.53 1.32 -4.03
CA THR A 204 -5.05 2.71 -3.93
C THR A 204 -4.08 2.91 -2.77
N ASP A 205 -3.93 1.91 -1.90
CA ASP A 205 -2.91 1.82 -0.86
C ASP A 205 -2.58 0.35 -0.61
N MET A 206 -1.29 0.00 -0.58
CA MET A 206 -0.86 -1.39 -0.45
C MET A 206 -0.50 -1.80 0.99
N PHE A 207 -0.56 -0.86 1.94
CA PHE A 207 -0.22 -1.10 3.35
C PHE A 207 -1.39 -0.91 4.31
N HIS A 208 -2.56 -0.51 3.79
CA HIS A 208 -3.76 -0.34 4.62
C HIS A 208 -4.92 -1.14 4.08
N VAL A 209 -5.68 -1.73 5.00
CA VAL A 209 -6.97 -2.35 4.72
C VAL A 209 -7.98 -1.27 4.32
N ASP A 210 -8.88 -1.59 3.40
CA ASP A 210 -9.99 -0.71 3.00
C ASP A 210 -10.85 -0.38 4.21
N ARG A 211 -10.98 0.91 4.49
CA ARG A 211 -11.72 1.43 5.65
C ARG A 211 -13.18 1.00 5.67
N ARG A 212 -13.74 0.58 4.53
CA ARG A 212 -15.09 0.00 4.43
C ARG A 212 -15.14 -1.48 4.75
N LEU A 213 -13.99 -2.11 4.88
CA LEU A 213 -13.86 -3.49 5.34
C LEU A 213 -13.40 -3.56 6.79
N GLY A 214 -12.72 -2.52 7.28
CA GLY A 214 -12.14 -2.45 8.62
C GLY A 214 -10.79 -1.75 8.64
N SER A 215 -9.95 -2.12 9.58
CA SER A 215 -8.58 -1.63 9.76
C SER A 215 -7.55 -2.75 9.61
N ASN A 216 -6.27 -2.40 9.64
CA ASN A 216 -5.19 -3.39 9.71
C ASN A 216 -5.30 -4.26 10.96
N GLU A 217 -5.70 -3.66 12.08
CA GLU A 217 -5.92 -4.35 13.37
C GLU A 217 -7.11 -5.30 13.29
N ASP A 218 -8.18 -4.93 12.58
CA ASP A 218 -9.32 -5.82 12.35
C ASP A 218 -8.94 -7.03 11.52
N TYR A 219 -8.10 -6.84 10.50
CA TYR A 219 -7.59 -7.95 9.69
C TYR A 219 -6.70 -8.88 10.51
N LEU A 220 -5.78 -8.32 11.30
CA LEU A 220 -4.95 -9.09 12.22
C LEU A 220 -5.80 -9.89 13.23
N ARG A 221 -6.86 -9.28 13.77
CA ARG A 221 -7.79 -9.93 14.70
C ARG A 221 -8.55 -11.08 14.03
N LEU A 222 -9.03 -10.87 12.81
CA LEU A 222 -9.70 -11.90 12.00
C LEU A 222 -8.77 -13.10 11.80
N ILE A 223 -7.52 -12.87 11.38
CA ILE A 223 -6.53 -13.94 11.14
C ILE A 223 -6.25 -14.72 12.43
N ASN A 224 -6.00 -14.02 13.53
CA ASN A 224 -5.77 -14.67 14.82
C ASN A 224 -6.95 -15.56 15.25
N LYS A 225 -8.20 -15.11 15.03
CA LYS A 225 -9.39 -15.91 15.34
C LYS A 225 -9.57 -17.10 14.38
N ALA A 226 -9.24 -16.90 13.09
CA ALA A 226 -9.25 -17.97 12.11
C ALA A 226 -8.25 -19.08 12.51
N HIS A 227 -7.02 -18.71 12.86
CA HIS A 227 -6.00 -19.64 13.34
C HIS A 227 -6.44 -20.42 14.60
N GLN A 228 -7.08 -19.74 15.58
CA GLN A 228 -7.64 -20.41 16.77
C GLN A 228 -8.69 -21.47 16.44
N LYS A 229 -9.33 -21.37 15.27
CA LYS A 229 -10.31 -22.34 14.77
C LYS A 229 -9.72 -23.34 13.77
N GLY A 230 -8.40 -23.30 13.55
CA GLY A 230 -7.71 -24.17 12.60
C GLY A 230 -7.89 -23.77 11.12
N LEU A 231 -8.40 -22.56 10.86
CA LEU A 231 -8.55 -22.03 9.52
C LEU A 231 -7.29 -21.26 9.13
N ARG A 232 -6.76 -21.53 7.95
CA ARG A 232 -5.68 -20.76 7.31
C ARG A 232 -6.27 -19.55 6.57
N VAL A 233 -5.46 -18.51 6.42
CA VAL A 233 -5.88 -17.29 5.69
C VAL A 233 -4.96 -17.02 4.52
N VAL A 234 -5.54 -16.96 3.33
CA VAL A 234 -4.87 -16.63 2.07
C VAL A 234 -5.19 -15.19 1.70
N MET A 235 -4.17 -14.36 1.57
CA MET A 235 -4.30 -12.97 1.13
C MET A 235 -4.22 -12.87 -0.40
N ASP A 236 -5.18 -12.20 -1.00
CA ASP A 236 -5.14 -11.86 -2.43
C ASP A 236 -4.32 -10.59 -2.64
N MET A 237 -3.26 -10.67 -3.45
CA MET A 237 -2.37 -9.55 -3.76
C MET A 237 -2.32 -9.29 -5.26
N ILE A 238 -2.31 -8.00 -5.62
CA ILE A 238 -2.31 -7.54 -7.00
C ILE A 238 -0.98 -6.87 -7.30
N PHE A 239 -0.11 -7.52 -8.08
CA PHE A 239 1.18 -6.96 -8.48
C PHE A 239 1.18 -6.40 -9.90
N ASN A 240 0.18 -6.78 -10.70
CA ASN A 240 0.10 -6.38 -12.09
C ASN A 240 -0.31 -4.91 -12.24
N HIS A 241 -1.28 -4.43 -11.48
CA HIS A 241 -1.89 -3.13 -11.68
C HIS A 241 -2.36 -2.48 -10.38
N ILE A 242 -2.67 -1.20 -10.46
CA ILE A 242 -3.25 -0.40 -9.38
C ILE A 242 -4.53 0.30 -9.83
N GLY A 243 -5.28 0.80 -8.88
CA GLY A 243 -6.46 1.63 -9.12
C GLY A 243 -6.10 3.00 -9.72
N ALA A 244 -7.05 3.56 -10.42
CA ALA A 244 -6.89 4.85 -11.09
C ALA A 244 -6.68 6.03 -10.14
N ASN A 245 -7.13 5.89 -8.90
CA ASN A 245 -7.01 6.91 -7.87
C ASN A 245 -5.80 6.68 -6.95
N HIS A 246 -4.93 5.72 -7.30
CA HIS A 246 -3.68 5.52 -6.56
C HIS A 246 -2.79 6.77 -6.64
N PRO A 247 -2.14 7.21 -5.53
CA PRO A 247 -1.28 8.39 -5.52
C PRO A 247 -0.21 8.41 -6.63
N TRP A 248 0.36 7.26 -6.99
CA TRP A 248 1.34 7.14 -8.09
C TRP A 248 0.78 7.51 -9.46
N VAL A 249 -0.53 7.47 -9.66
CA VAL A 249 -1.18 7.89 -10.92
C VAL A 249 -1.32 9.41 -10.97
N LEU A 250 -1.51 10.05 -9.81
CA LEU A 250 -1.65 11.50 -9.69
C LEU A 250 -0.28 12.20 -9.76
N ASP A 251 0.74 11.57 -9.18
CA ASP A 251 2.12 12.02 -9.18
C ASP A 251 3.02 10.80 -9.49
N VAL A 252 3.39 10.66 -10.77
CA VAL A 252 4.11 9.48 -11.26
C VAL A 252 5.57 9.54 -10.81
N PRO A 253 6.08 8.57 -10.02
CA PRO A 253 7.45 8.62 -9.51
C PRO A 253 8.52 8.69 -10.61
N SER A 254 8.44 7.84 -11.64
CA SER A 254 9.33 7.88 -12.81
C SER A 254 8.58 7.48 -14.08
N LYS A 255 9.12 7.86 -15.24
CA LYS A 255 8.49 7.59 -16.57
C LYS A 255 8.29 6.12 -16.85
N ASP A 256 9.12 5.27 -16.27
CA ASP A 256 9.11 3.82 -16.39
C ASP A 256 8.45 3.11 -15.21
N TRP A 257 7.69 3.85 -14.36
CA TRP A 257 6.94 3.27 -13.24
C TRP A 257 5.80 2.37 -13.71
N PHE A 258 5.24 2.70 -14.85
CA PHE A 258 4.16 1.98 -15.52
C PHE A 258 4.60 1.50 -16.89
N ASN A 259 4.10 0.34 -17.31
CA ASN A 259 4.36 -0.17 -18.66
C ASN A 259 3.75 0.74 -19.73
N VAL A 260 2.60 1.36 -19.42
CA VAL A 260 1.95 2.33 -20.29
C VAL A 260 1.56 3.55 -19.49
N SER A 261 1.82 4.74 -20.06
CA SER A 261 1.44 5.99 -19.43
C SER A 261 -0.05 5.97 -19.02
N PRO A 262 -0.38 6.36 -17.78
CA PRO A 262 -1.76 6.43 -17.31
C PRO A 262 -2.71 7.25 -18.20
N SER A 263 -2.17 8.20 -18.96
CA SER A 263 -2.94 9.00 -19.92
C SER A 263 -3.37 8.25 -21.17
N LYS A 264 -2.79 7.08 -21.44
CA LYS A 264 -3.08 6.26 -22.63
C LYS A 264 -3.97 5.07 -22.34
N ARG A 265 -4.82 5.15 -21.31
CA ARG A 265 -5.77 4.10 -20.95
C ARG A 265 -6.68 3.70 -22.11
N GLY A 266 -6.97 2.41 -22.19
CA GLY A 266 -8.00 1.87 -23.06
C GLY A 266 -7.52 1.19 -24.33
N ASN A 267 -6.21 1.23 -24.63
CA ASN A 267 -5.63 0.60 -25.83
C ASN A 267 -4.78 -0.63 -25.50
N HIS A 268 -5.04 -1.30 -24.37
CA HIS A 268 -4.25 -2.46 -23.97
C HIS A 268 -4.89 -3.73 -24.48
N ALA A 269 -4.10 -4.52 -25.18
CA ALA A 269 -4.47 -5.91 -25.46
C ALA A 269 -4.54 -6.68 -24.14
N LYS A 270 -5.55 -7.51 -23.96
CA LYS A 270 -5.61 -8.43 -22.83
C LYS A 270 -4.59 -9.54 -23.05
N ALA A 271 -3.60 -9.64 -22.18
CA ALA A 271 -2.76 -10.81 -22.12
C ALA A 271 -3.61 -11.98 -21.63
N ILE A 272 -3.81 -12.98 -22.44
CA ILE A 272 -4.70 -14.09 -22.08
C ILE A 272 -3.91 -15.35 -21.75
N PHE A 273 -2.76 -15.62 -22.36
CA PHE A 273 -1.95 -16.82 -22.12
C PHE A 273 -0.49 -16.62 -22.55
N TYR A 274 0.42 -16.60 -21.60
CA TYR A 274 1.87 -16.47 -21.87
C TYR A 274 2.57 -17.78 -22.21
N ASP A 275 2.01 -18.89 -21.82
CA ASP A 275 2.55 -20.23 -22.04
C ASP A 275 2.33 -20.70 -23.48
N ASN A 276 1.68 -19.91 -24.30
CA ASN A 276 1.49 -20.26 -25.70
C ASN A 276 2.73 -19.89 -26.50
N TYR A 277 3.42 -20.90 -27.04
CA TYR A 277 4.60 -20.75 -27.88
C TYR A 277 4.40 -19.78 -29.07
N ALA A 278 3.16 -19.60 -29.54
CA ALA A 278 2.83 -18.67 -30.60
C ALA A 278 2.86 -17.20 -30.16
N SER A 279 2.90 -16.91 -28.87
CA SER A 279 2.77 -15.56 -28.32
C SER A 279 4.09 -14.80 -28.11
N THR A 280 5.25 -15.40 -28.42
CA THR A 280 6.56 -14.73 -28.26
C THR A 280 6.70 -13.45 -29.09
N TYR A 281 6.05 -13.37 -30.24
CA TYR A 281 6.02 -12.16 -31.07
C TYR A 281 5.03 -11.10 -30.53
N ASP A 282 3.87 -11.57 -30.09
CA ASP A 282 2.80 -10.69 -29.58
C ASP A 282 3.01 -10.33 -28.11
N SER A 283 4.01 -10.92 -27.44
CA SER A 283 4.25 -10.77 -26.01
C SER A 283 4.42 -9.30 -25.58
N GLU A 284 5.05 -8.47 -26.42
CA GLU A 284 5.22 -7.04 -26.13
C GLU A 284 3.91 -6.23 -26.22
N VAL A 285 3.00 -6.66 -27.09
CA VAL A 285 1.70 -6.02 -27.29
C VAL A 285 0.66 -6.56 -26.31
N MET A 286 0.81 -7.83 -25.91
CA MET A 286 -0.13 -8.58 -25.08
C MET A 286 0.16 -8.50 -23.58
N LYS A 287 1.27 -7.83 -23.18
CA LYS A 287 1.77 -7.77 -21.79
C LYS A 287 0.84 -7.05 -20.82
N TYR A 288 -0.14 -6.30 -21.30
CA TYR A 288 -0.83 -5.34 -20.46
C TYR A 288 -2.28 -5.75 -20.22
N ALA A 289 -2.64 -5.88 -18.94
CA ALA A 289 -4.03 -6.10 -18.58
C ALA A 289 -4.90 -4.91 -19.02
N GLY A 290 -6.06 -5.17 -19.58
CA GLY A 290 -6.94 -4.13 -20.13
C GLY A 290 -7.71 -3.35 -19.05
N PHE A 291 -7.45 -3.56 -17.77
CA PHE A 291 -8.06 -2.86 -16.64
C PHE A 291 -7.01 -2.47 -15.59
N GLY A 292 -7.28 -1.40 -14.84
CA GLY A 292 -6.30 -0.83 -13.92
C GLY A 292 -5.17 -0.06 -14.64
N ILE A 293 -4.16 0.30 -13.90
CA ILE A 293 -2.92 0.94 -14.38
C ILE A 293 -1.79 -0.05 -14.20
N ASP A 294 -1.24 -0.51 -15.30
CA ASP A 294 -0.28 -1.59 -15.37
C ASP A 294 1.10 -1.17 -14.84
N LEU A 295 1.55 -1.80 -13.75
CA LEU A 295 2.84 -1.54 -13.12
C LEU A 295 3.98 -2.14 -13.92
N ASN A 296 5.11 -1.45 -13.97
CA ASN A 296 6.32 -1.99 -14.58
C ASN A 296 7.18 -2.74 -13.54
N GLN A 297 6.95 -4.03 -13.38
CA GLN A 297 7.71 -4.88 -12.45
C GLN A 297 9.18 -5.04 -12.85
N ALA A 298 9.56 -4.71 -14.09
CA ALA A 298 10.95 -4.67 -14.53
C ALA A 298 11.70 -3.44 -13.99
N ASN A 299 10.99 -2.39 -13.55
CA ASN A 299 11.61 -1.31 -12.80
C ASN A 299 12.04 -1.86 -11.43
N PRO A 300 13.34 -1.76 -11.06
CA PRO A 300 13.85 -2.39 -9.85
C PRO A 300 13.24 -1.85 -8.56
N HIS A 301 12.80 -0.58 -8.56
CA HIS A 301 12.16 0.04 -7.40
C HIS A 301 10.73 -0.47 -7.22
N VAL A 302 9.99 -0.64 -8.31
CA VAL A 302 8.63 -1.22 -8.30
C VAL A 302 8.70 -2.68 -7.88
N GLY A 303 9.56 -3.47 -8.50
CA GLY A 303 9.71 -4.89 -8.17
C GLY A 303 10.06 -5.11 -6.70
N LYS A 304 11.02 -4.32 -6.17
CA LYS A 304 11.42 -4.42 -4.76
C LYS A 304 10.31 -3.96 -3.81
N TYR A 305 9.59 -2.90 -4.15
CA TYR A 305 8.44 -2.44 -3.37
C TYR A 305 7.39 -3.55 -3.22
N LEU A 306 7.01 -4.22 -4.31
CA LEU A 306 6.02 -5.31 -4.30
C LEU A 306 6.49 -6.52 -3.48
N ILE A 307 7.78 -6.89 -3.60
CA ILE A 307 8.38 -7.96 -2.77
C ILE A 307 8.33 -7.58 -1.29
N GLN A 308 8.74 -6.36 -0.94
CA GLN A 308 8.71 -5.90 0.45
C GLN A 308 7.28 -5.80 1.00
N ASN A 309 6.32 -5.38 0.18
CA ASN A 309 4.92 -5.36 0.57
C ASN A 309 4.40 -6.75 0.92
N SER A 310 4.75 -7.78 0.13
CA SER A 310 4.40 -9.18 0.42
C SER A 310 5.00 -9.66 1.75
N ILE A 311 6.30 -9.40 1.94
CA ILE A 311 7.00 -9.76 3.19
C ILE A 311 6.37 -9.02 4.37
N TRP A 312 6.02 -7.74 4.19
CA TRP A 312 5.41 -6.93 5.25
C TRP A 312 4.08 -7.53 5.72
N TRP A 313 3.21 -7.94 4.81
CA TRP A 313 1.94 -8.57 5.18
C TRP A 313 2.12 -9.94 5.83
N ILE A 314 3.08 -10.74 5.38
CA ILE A 314 3.42 -12.03 6.02
C ILE A 314 3.90 -11.81 7.46
N GLU A 315 4.84 -10.90 7.68
CA GLU A 315 5.40 -10.65 9.01
C GLU A 315 4.39 -9.92 9.93
N TYR A 316 3.62 -8.97 9.39
CA TYR A 316 2.65 -8.19 10.16
C TYR A 316 1.42 -9.01 10.55
N ALA A 317 0.76 -9.61 9.57
CA ALA A 317 -0.54 -10.23 9.76
C ALA A 317 -0.46 -11.75 9.94
N ARG A 318 0.70 -12.36 9.69
CA ARG A 318 0.90 -13.82 9.82
C ARG A 318 -0.03 -14.62 8.91
N ILE A 319 -0.27 -14.11 7.70
CA ILE A 319 -1.03 -14.82 6.67
C ILE A 319 -0.32 -16.13 6.29
N ASP A 320 -1.09 -17.16 5.97
CA ASP A 320 -0.56 -18.50 5.65
C ASP A 320 -0.13 -18.63 4.21
N ALA A 321 -0.72 -17.85 3.32
CA ALA A 321 -0.40 -17.89 1.89
C ALA A 321 -0.80 -16.60 1.16
N ILE A 322 -0.28 -16.45 -0.05
CA ILE A 322 -0.63 -15.39 -0.99
C ILE A 322 -1.24 -16.02 -2.24
N ARG A 323 -2.39 -15.53 -2.65
CA ARG A 323 -2.91 -15.72 -4.00
C ARG A 323 -2.47 -14.52 -4.83
N GLN A 324 -1.64 -14.76 -5.82
CA GLN A 324 -1.21 -13.73 -6.75
C GLN A 324 -2.27 -13.55 -7.84
N ASP A 325 -2.84 -12.33 -7.89
CA ASP A 325 -3.75 -11.95 -8.97
C ASP A 325 -3.01 -11.63 -10.26
N THR A 326 -3.69 -11.84 -11.37
CA THR A 326 -3.21 -11.50 -12.73
C THR A 326 -1.78 -11.96 -12.96
N TYR A 327 -1.62 -13.23 -13.28
CA TYR A 327 -0.36 -13.80 -13.77
C TYR A 327 -0.38 -13.79 -15.31
N PRO A 328 0.62 -13.37 -15.97
CA PRO A 328 2.04 -13.23 -15.66
C PRO A 328 2.41 -11.97 -14.97
#